data_a2a33328b18f48610a9a2d865a463357
#
_entry.id   a2a33328b18f48610a9a2d865a463357
#
_cell.length_a   1.000
_cell.length_b   1.000
_cell.length_c   1.000
_cell.angle_alpha   90.00
_cell.angle_beta   90.00
_cell.angle_gamma   90.00
#
_symmetry.space_group_name_H-M   'P 1'
#
loop_
_entity.id
_entity.type
_entity.pdbx_description
1 polymer ?
#
loop_
_entity_poly.entity_id
_entity_poly.type
_entity_poly.pdbx_seq_one_letter_code
_entity_poly.pdbx_strand_id
1 'polypeptide(L)'
;MDSVTQIALGAAVAAASVPAQHRRKAVLIGAVLGTTPDLDVFIDYGDAVSNYTFHRGFSHSLFVLFPFSLLLWAILRKLYEPVRAAPMRWLLAITLALVTHPLLDAHTAYGTQLFWPLTSPPVMWSTIFIIDPLFTLPLLIGVIAILVKPDKTSATRTLAVGIAMSTSYLVWTWSAKLYIENKTLASLDNGKEVIAMFSTPTPFNSLLWRLVLLRQDDYLEGYFSLLHPGQRIEFTSYSINKHLYSQAEDIWSAKRLDWFA
;
A
#
# COMPACT_ATOMS: atom_id res chain seq x y z
N MET A 1 1.83 -4.06 -1.92
CA MET A 1 3.00 -3.66 -2.77
C MET A 1 3.81 -4.89 -3.12
N ASP A 2 4.77 -4.76 -4.06
CA ASP A 2 5.71 -5.85 -4.32
C ASP A 2 6.67 -6.05 -3.13
N SER A 3 7.21 -7.28 -3.03
CA SER A 3 8.06 -7.66 -1.89
C SER A 3 9.37 -6.86 -1.81
N VAL A 4 9.93 -6.39 -2.94
CA VAL A 4 11.16 -5.59 -2.94
C VAL A 4 10.92 -4.24 -2.29
N THR A 5 9.79 -3.61 -2.61
CA THR A 5 9.38 -2.34 -2.02
C THR A 5 9.13 -2.49 -0.52
N GLN A 6 8.47 -3.55 -0.08
CA GLN A 6 8.19 -3.82 1.34
C GLN A 6 9.48 -4.12 2.14
N ILE A 7 10.41 -4.89 1.56
CA ILE A 7 11.76 -5.09 2.11
C ILE A 7 12.49 -3.74 2.27
N ALA A 8 12.48 -2.91 1.21
CA ALA A 8 13.19 -1.64 1.21
C ALA A 8 12.60 -0.66 2.24
N LEU A 9 11.26 -0.56 2.33
CA LEU A 9 10.58 0.31 3.28
C LEU A 9 10.85 -0.14 4.73
N GLY A 10 10.61 -1.41 5.04
CA GLY A 10 10.85 -1.95 6.38
C GLY A 10 12.30 -1.77 6.83
N ALA A 11 13.26 -2.06 5.93
CA ALA A 11 14.68 -1.85 6.18
C ALA A 11 15.02 -0.37 6.40
N ALA A 12 14.48 0.54 5.58
CA ALA A 12 14.75 1.97 5.64
C ALA A 12 14.25 2.58 6.96
N VAL A 13 12.98 2.33 7.32
CA VAL A 13 12.38 2.90 8.55
C VAL A 13 13.03 2.33 9.81
N ALA A 14 13.39 1.04 9.81
CA ALA A 14 14.09 0.42 10.92
C ALA A 14 15.51 1.00 11.10
N ALA A 15 16.28 1.12 10.02
CA ALA A 15 17.63 1.70 10.07
C ALA A 15 17.63 3.18 10.47
N ALA A 16 16.62 3.94 10.07
CA ALA A 16 16.47 5.35 10.46
C ALA A 16 16.15 5.52 11.96
N SER A 17 15.50 4.53 12.56
CA SER A 17 15.00 4.58 13.94
C SER A 17 16.07 4.25 15.00
N VAL A 18 17.09 3.46 14.65
CA VAL A 18 18.08 2.96 15.62
C VAL A 18 19.39 3.75 15.63
N PRO A 19 20.23 3.62 16.72
CA PRO A 19 21.58 4.17 16.75
C PRO A 19 22.47 3.61 15.62
N ALA A 20 23.48 4.40 15.20
CA ALA A 20 24.36 4.07 14.08
C ALA A 20 24.97 2.66 14.15
N GLN A 21 25.46 2.26 15.33
CA GLN A 21 26.07 0.94 15.58
C GLN A 21 25.12 -0.26 15.36
N HIS A 22 23.82 -0.02 15.33
CA HIS A 22 22.81 -1.07 15.15
C HIS A 22 22.17 -1.09 13.76
N ARG A 23 22.47 -0.11 12.88
CA ARG A 23 21.76 0.10 11.60
C ARG A 23 21.80 -1.10 10.67
N ARG A 24 22.96 -1.77 10.50
CA ARG A 24 23.02 -2.98 9.64
C ARG A 24 22.09 -4.08 10.15
N LYS A 25 22.05 -4.29 11.47
CA LYS A 25 21.15 -5.26 12.10
C LYS A 25 19.68 -4.84 11.90
N ALA A 26 19.40 -3.54 12.02
CA ALA A 26 18.06 -3.01 11.83
C ALA A 26 17.60 -3.10 10.37
N VAL A 27 18.49 -2.92 9.39
CA VAL A 27 18.19 -3.18 7.98
C VAL A 27 17.69 -4.61 7.79
N LEU A 28 18.41 -5.61 8.31
CA LEU A 28 18.04 -7.03 8.16
C LEU A 28 16.72 -7.35 8.87
N ILE A 29 16.58 -6.91 10.12
CA ILE A 29 15.36 -7.14 10.91
C ILE A 29 14.17 -6.41 10.27
N GLY A 30 14.35 -5.15 9.87
CA GLY A 30 13.32 -4.37 9.21
C GLY A 30 12.89 -4.94 7.86
N ALA A 31 13.83 -5.50 7.08
CA ALA A 31 13.52 -6.21 5.84
C ALA A 31 12.61 -7.43 6.09
N VAL A 32 12.96 -8.25 7.08
CA VAL A 32 12.15 -9.42 7.47
C VAL A 32 10.78 -8.98 7.98
N LEU A 33 10.73 -8.01 8.90
CA LEU A 33 9.46 -7.53 9.46
C LEU A 33 8.59 -6.84 8.41
N GLY A 34 9.20 -6.13 7.46
CA GLY A 34 8.51 -5.50 6.34
C GLY A 34 7.85 -6.49 5.37
N THR A 35 8.24 -7.76 5.37
CA THR A 35 7.61 -8.81 4.56
C THR A 35 6.73 -9.76 5.36
N THR A 36 6.80 -9.70 6.70
CA THR A 36 6.08 -10.63 7.57
C THR A 36 4.56 -10.65 7.33
N PRO A 37 3.87 -9.51 7.15
CA PRO A 37 2.42 -9.53 6.89
C PRO A 37 2.02 -10.32 5.65
N ASP A 38 2.81 -10.27 4.57
CA ASP A 38 2.54 -10.98 3.30
C ASP A 38 2.74 -12.51 3.39
N LEU A 39 3.26 -13.03 4.51
CA LEU A 39 3.35 -14.48 4.70
C LEU A 39 1.97 -15.15 4.82
N ASP A 40 0.91 -14.38 4.95
CA ASP A 40 -0.47 -14.88 4.90
C ASP A 40 -0.85 -15.49 3.55
N VAL A 41 -0.10 -15.21 2.48
CA VAL A 41 -0.26 -15.83 1.15
C VAL A 41 -0.06 -17.36 1.19
N PHE A 42 0.67 -17.85 2.20
CA PHE A 42 0.87 -19.30 2.40
C PHE A 42 -0.30 -19.99 3.14
N ILE A 43 -1.29 -19.22 3.61
CA ILE A 43 -2.48 -19.76 4.27
C ILE A 43 -3.52 -20.10 3.19
N ASP A 44 -3.93 -21.37 3.13
CA ASP A 44 -5.05 -21.76 2.28
C ASP A 44 -6.37 -21.56 3.04
N TYR A 45 -7.21 -20.67 2.54
CA TYR A 45 -8.53 -20.38 3.08
C TYR A 45 -9.65 -21.22 2.43
N GLY A 46 -9.30 -22.22 1.61
CA GLY A 46 -10.18 -23.25 1.10
C GLY A 46 -10.70 -23.04 -0.32
N ASP A 47 -10.89 -21.80 -0.77
CA ASP A 47 -11.34 -21.50 -2.14
C ASP A 47 -10.71 -20.20 -2.68
N ALA A 48 -10.82 -19.98 -3.99
CA ALA A 48 -10.19 -18.85 -4.66
C ALA A 48 -10.68 -17.48 -4.17
N VAL A 49 -11.98 -17.33 -3.85
CA VAL A 49 -12.56 -16.08 -3.35
C VAL A 49 -12.13 -15.84 -1.91
N SER A 50 -12.11 -16.89 -1.09
CA SER A 50 -11.57 -16.83 0.28
C SER A 50 -10.10 -16.47 0.26
N ASN A 51 -9.28 -17.13 -0.53
CA ASN A 51 -7.84 -16.84 -0.66
C ASN A 51 -7.61 -15.40 -1.12
N TYR A 52 -8.39 -14.92 -2.09
CA TYR A 52 -8.30 -13.54 -2.56
C TYR A 52 -8.73 -12.52 -1.49
N THR A 53 -9.85 -12.73 -0.82
CA THR A 53 -10.46 -11.70 0.05
C THR A 53 -9.99 -11.74 1.50
N PHE A 54 -9.41 -12.85 1.98
CA PHE A 54 -8.79 -12.95 3.31
C PHE A 54 -7.29 -12.63 3.29
N HIS A 55 -6.64 -12.72 2.12
CA HIS A 55 -5.33 -12.10 1.95
C HIS A 55 -5.42 -10.61 2.28
N ARG A 56 -4.42 -10.08 3.00
CA ARG A 56 -4.42 -8.74 3.60
C ARG A 56 -5.55 -8.50 4.61
N GLY A 57 -5.97 -9.56 5.30
CA GLY A 57 -6.91 -9.52 6.41
C GLY A 57 -6.23 -9.28 7.76
N PHE A 58 -6.31 -10.23 8.67
CA PHE A 58 -5.77 -10.10 10.04
C PHE A 58 -4.27 -9.77 10.08
N SER A 59 -3.48 -10.30 9.16
CA SER A 59 -2.03 -10.09 9.03
C SER A 59 -1.66 -8.64 8.70
N HIS A 60 -2.58 -7.87 8.12
CA HIS A 60 -2.42 -6.47 7.73
C HIS A 60 -3.19 -5.50 8.63
N SER A 61 -3.87 -6.02 9.67
CA SER A 61 -4.62 -5.18 10.60
C SER A 61 -3.71 -4.39 11.53
N LEU A 62 -3.97 -3.11 11.67
CA LEU A 62 -3.29 -2.25 12.65
C LEU A 62 -3.58 -2.70 14.09
N PHE A 63 -4.80 -3.22 14.34
CA PHE A 63 -5.17 -3.77 15.66
C PHE A 63 -4.41 -5.06 16.01
N VAL A 64 -3.90 -5.78 15.03
CA VAL A 64 -3.06 -6.97 15.22
C VAL A 64 -1.59 -6.61 15.25
N LEU A 65 -1.13 -5.83 14.28
CA LEU A 65 0.31 -5.54 14.10
C LEU A 65 0.86 -4.65 15.21
N PHE A 66 0.09 -3.69 15.72
CA PHE A 66 0.58 -2.84 16.81
C PHE A 66 0.81 -3.64 18.11
N PRO A 67 -0.14 -4.40 18.67
CA PRO A 67 0.10 -5.27 19.81
C PRO A 67 1.20 -6.33 19.54
N PHE A 68 1.25 -6.90 18.33
CA PHE A 68 2.29 -7.83 17.94
C PHE A 68 3.68 -7.17 17.97
N SER A 69 3.80 -5.91 17.55
CA SER A 69 5.07 -5.18 17.65
C SER A 69 5.55 -5.00 19.09
N LEU A 70 4.63 -4.73 20.01
CA LEU A 70 4.93 -4.62 21.44
C LEU A 70 5.37 -5.96 22.05
N LEU A 71 4.67 -7.03 21.69
CA LEU A 71 5.03 -8.39 22.13
C LEU A 71 6.42 -8.79 21.62
N LEU A 72 6.66 -8.60 20.31
CA LEU A 72 7.93 -8.91 19.69
C LEU A 72 9.08 -8.09 20.30
N TRP A 73 8.87 -6.80 20.51
CA TRP A 73 9.83 -5.93 21.19
C TRP A 73 10.11 -6.42 22.63
N ALA A 74 9.09 -6.79 23.40
CA ALA A 74 9.27 -7.27 24.77
C ALA A 74 10.11 -8.58 24.82
N ILE A 75 9.88 -9.49 23.87
CA ILE A 75 10.66 -10.71 23.71
C ILE A 75 12.11 -10.37 23.33
N LEU A 76 12.30 -9.57 22.27
CA LEU A 76 13.64 -9.21 21.77
C LEU A 76 14.43 -8.41 22.81
N ARG A 77 13.78 -7.56 23.61
CA ARG A 77 14.43 -6.84 24.71
C ARG A 77 15.05 -7.78 25.75
N LYS A 78 14.49 -8.97 25.95
CA LYS A 78 15.05 -9.98 26.87
C LYS A 78 16.18 -10.78 26.22
N LEU A 79 16.06 -11.10 24.94
CA LEU A 79 16.90 -12.07 24.24
C LEU A 79 18.03 -11.44 23.42
N TYR A 80 17.89 -10.17 23.01
CA TYR A 80 18.78 -9.55 22.03
C TYR A 80 19.40 -8.26 22.56
N GLU A 81 20.70 -8.27 22.75
CA GLU A 81 21.48 -7.18 23.35
C GLU A 81 21.26 -5.81 22.65
N PRO A 82 21.28 -5.68 21.30
CA PRO A 82 21.04 -4.40 20.65
C PRO A 82 19.69 -3.75 21.00
N VAL A 83 18.64 -4.56 21.20
CA VAL A 83 17.31 -4.07 21.60
C VAL A 83 17.35 -3.62 23.06
N ARG A 84 18.06 -4.35 23.92
CA ARG A 84 18.25 -4.00 25.33
C ARG A 84 19.06 -2.70 25.50
N ALA A 85 20.05 -2.47 24.64
CA ALA A 85 20.90 -1.28 24.68
C ALA A 85 20.16 0.02 24.25
N ALA A 86 19.15 -0.07 23.38
CA ALA A 86 18.38 1.08 22.90
C ALA A 86 16.88 0.75 22.75
N PRO A 87 16.17 0.41 23.85
CA PRO A 87 14.88 -0.26 23.79
C PRO A 87 13.81 0.54 23.06
N MET A 88 13.67 1.85 23.33
CA MET A 88 12.63 2.67 22.69
C MET A 88 12.90 2.90 21.20
N ARG A 89 14.18 2.99 20.80
CA ARG A 89 14.56 3.09 19.40
C ARG A 89 14.21 1.83 18.61
N TRP A 90 14.41 0.66 19.22
CA TRP A 90 14.05 -0.60 18.62
C TRP A 90 12.53 -0.86 18.65
N LEU A 91 11.82 -0.39 19.67
CA LEU A 91 10.35 -0.41 19.64
C LEU A 91 9.84 0.37 18.43
N LEU A 92 10.33 1.59 18.23
CA LEU A 92 9.96 2.40 17.08
C LEU A 92 10.30 1.69 15.75
N ALA A 93 11.51 1.11 15.65
CA ALA A 93 11.94 0.38 14.45
C ALA A 93 11.03 -0.81 14.12
N ILE A 94 10.70 -1.65 15.09
CA ILE A 94 9.84 -2.83 14.94
C ILE A 94 8.42 -2.40 14.56
N THR A 95 7.87 -1.42 15.29
CA THR A 95 6.51 -0.92 15.04
C THR A 95 6.41 -0.31 13.65
N LEU A 96 7.35 0.54 13.26
CA LEU A 96 7.31 1.16 11.93
C LEU A 96 7.48 0.11 10.82
N ALA A 97 8.40 -0.85 10.95
CA ALA A 97 8.58 -1.88 9.94
C ALA A 97 7.31 -2.71 9.70
N LEU A 98 6.56 -3.02 10.78
CA LEU A 98 5.30 -3.77 10.69
C LEU A 98 4.12 -2.91 10.21
N VAL A 99 3.96 -1.69 10.74
CA VAL A 99 2.78 -0.86 10.51
C VAL A 99 2.83 -0.15 9.15
N THR A 100 4.01 0.26 8.68
CA THR A 100 4.13 0.92 7.37
C THR A 100 3.83 -0.01 6.21
N HIS A 101 3.97 -1.33 6.38
CA HIS A 101 3.63 -2.32 5.38
C HIS A 101 2.16 -2.23 4.93
N PRO A 102 1.14 -2.48 5.79
CA PRO A 102 -0.25 -2.40 5.38
C PRO A 102 -0.69 -0.98 5.01
N LEU A 103 -0.09 0.06 5.60
CA LEU A 103 -0.35 1.44 5.20
C LEU A 103 0.08 1.71 3.76
N LEU A 104 1.24 1.18 3.34
CA LEU A 104 1.67 1.29 1.95
C LEU A 104 0.79 0.46 1.03
N ASP A 105 0.37 -0.73 1.46
CA ASP A 105 -0.53 -1.58 0.70
C ASP A 105 -1.89 -0.94 0.43
N ALA A 106 -2.41 -0.17 1.39
CA ALA A 106 -3.64 0.60 1.22
C ALA A 106 -3.55 1.66 0.10
N HIS A 107 -2.34 2.07 -0.32
CA HIS A 107 -2.17 2.96 -1.48
C HIS A 107 -2.31 2.23 -2.82
N THR A 108 -2.35 0.90 -2.84
CA THR A 108 -2.56 0.11 -4.06
C THR A 108 -4.04 -0.14 -4.35
N ALA A 109 -4.32 -0.66 -5.54
CA ALA A 109 -5.67 -0.95 -6.01
C ALA A 109 -6.23 -2.32 -5.57
N TYR A 110 -5.54 -3.04 -4.67
CA TYR A 110 -5.99 -4.37 -4.24
C TYR A 110 -7.03 -4.31 -3.11
N GLY A 111 -6.85 -3.43 -2.14
CA GLY A 111 -7.63 -3.39 -0.90
C GLY A 111 -6.91 -4.06 0.28
N THR A 112 -6.91 -3.39 1.44
CA THR A 112 -6.22 -3.82 2.66
C THR A 112 -7.13 -3.64 3.85
N GLN A 113 -7.35 -4.69 4.65
CA GLN A 113 -8.25 -4.66 5.80
C GLN A 113 -7.55 -4.08 7.03
N LEU A 114 -7.20 -2.78 6.97
CA LEU A 114 -6.46 -2.09 8.04
C LEU A 114 -7.12 -2.19 9.41
N PHE A 115 -8.44 -2.32 9.43
CA PHE A 115 -9.25 -2.28 10.65
C PHE A 115 -9.88 -3.63 11.02
N TRP A 116 -9.42 -4.74 10.43
CA TRP A 116 -9.86 -6.07 10.86
C TRP A 116 -9.70 -6.19 12.40
N PRO A 117 -10.63 -6.73 13.19
CA PRO A 117 -11.83 -7.51 12.81
C PRO A 117 -13.10 -6.68 12.54
N LEU A 118 -13.02 -5.36 12.42
CA LEU A 118 -14.18 -4.57 12.06
C LEU A 118 -14.62 -4.93 10.63
N THR A 119 -15.94 -4.87 10.41
CA THR A 119 -16.55 -5.25 9.12
C THR A 119 -16.54 -4.14 8.08
N SER A 120 -15.64 -3.15 8.23
CA SER A 120 -15.46 -2.09 7.23
C SER A 120 -14.90 -2.66 5.92
N PRO A 121 -15.30 -2.11 4.75
CA PRO A 121 -14.68 -2.48 3.48
C PRO A 121 -13.16 -2.29 3.52
N PRO A 122 -12.41 -3.06 2.71
CA PRO A 122 -10.96 -2.89 2.60
C PRO A 122 -10.58 -1.47 2.17
N VAL A 123 -9.52 -0.94 2.75
CA VAL A 123 -9.01 0.38 2.37
C VAL A 123 -8.24 0.25 1.06
N MET A 124 -8.69 0.99 0.05
CA MET A 124 -8.13 0.99 -1.30
C MET A 124 -7.99 2.44 -1.79
N TRP A 125 -6.89 3.09 -1.40
CA TRP A 125 -6.63 4.48 -1.82
C TRP A 125 -6.23 4.60 -3.28
N SER A 126 -5.64 3.53 -3.84
CA SER A 126 -5.36 3.43 -5.28
C SER A 126 -4.54 4.59 -5.85
N THR A 127 -3.52 5.04 -5.12
CA THR A 127 -2.69 6.21 -5.48
C THR A 127 -1.39 5.83 -6.17
N ILE A 128 -0.89 4.60 -5.97
CA ILE A 128 0.32 4.09 -6.62
C ILE A 128 0.08 2.70 -7.22
N PHE A 129 0.85 2.37 -8.25
CA PHE A 129 0.86 1.01 -8.80
C PHE A 129 1.61 0.06 -7.85
N ILE A 130 1.27 -1.24 -7.90
CA ILE A 130 1.85 -2.26 -7.01
C ILE A 130 3.39 -2.37 -7.12
N ILE A 131 3.96 -2.06 -8.29
CA ILE A 131 5.40 -1.96 -8.54
C ILE A 131 5.67 -0.53 -8.99
N ASP A 132 6.19 0.30 -8.09
CA ASP A 132 6.49 1.70 -8.41
C ASP A 132 7.96 2.02 -8.15
N PRO A 133 8.78 2.11 -9.23
CA PRO A 133 10.21 2.37 -9.10
C PRO A 133 10.53 3.74 -8.50
N LEU A 134 9.69 4.76 -8.72
CA LEU A 134 9.92 6.11 -8.19
C LEU A 134 9.78 6.16 -6.67
N PHE A 135 8.92 5.31 -6.11
CA PHE A 135 8.82 5.12 -4.67
C PHE A 135 9.96 4.26 -4.12
N THR A 136 10.31 3.17 -4.83
CA THR A 136 11.18 2.11 -4.32
C THR A 136 12.66 2.44 -4.41
N LEU A 137 13.11 3.02 -5.55
CA LEU A 137 14.54 3.26 -5.79
C LEU A 137 15.20 4.19 -4.75
N PRO A 138 14.59 5.31 -4.32
CA PRO A 138 15.18 6.16 -3.30
C PRO A 138 15.41 5.44 -1.96
N LEU A 139 14.47 4.56 -1.56
CA LEU A 139 14.60 3.73 -0.35
C LEU A 139 15.76 2.74 -0.49
N LEU A 140 15.85 2.03 -1.62
CA LEU A 140 16.92 1.08 -1.89
C LEU A 140 18.30 1.74 -1.85
N ILE A 141 18.44 2.91 -2.48
CA ILE A 141 19.71 3.68 -2.46
C ILE A 141 20.08 4.03 -1.02
N GLY A 142 19.11 4.48 -0.21
CA GLY A 142 19.32 4.79 1.21
C GLY A 142 19.75 3.56 2.03
N VAL A 143 19.07 2.44 1.84
CA VAL A 143 19.38 1.15 2.50
C VAL A 143 20.77 0.64 2.12
N ILE A 144 21.11 0.65 0.83
CA ILE A 144 22.44 0.25 0.34
C ILE A 144 23.54 1.14 0.93
N ALA A 145 23.31 2.47 1.00
CA ALA A 145 24.28 3.39 1.62
C ALA A 145 24.57 3.03 3.10
N ILE A 146 23.52 2.67 3.87
CA ILE A 146 23.67 2.20 5.24
C ILE A 146 24.40 0.86 5.34
N LEU A 147 24.09 -0.09 4.47
CA LEU A 147 24.77 -1.39 4.45
C LEU A 147 26.27 -1.26 4.16
N VAL A 148 26.64 -0.34 3.27
CA VAL A 148 28.05 -0.11 2.91
C VAL A 148 28.78 0.68 3.99
N LYS A 149 28.21 1.80 4.49
CA LYS A 149 28.87 2.74 5.42
C LYS A 149 27.94 3.19 6.55
N PRO A 150 27.56 2.30 7.51
CA PRO A 150 26.50 2.57 8.49
C PRO A 150 26.80 3.78 9.41
N ASP A 151 28.08 4.03 9.70
CA ASP A 151 28.50 5.07 10.64
C ASP A 151 28.79 6.43 9.97
N LYS A 152 28.77 6.51 8.64
CA LYS A 152 29.04 7.75 7.93
C LYS A 152 27.81 8.65 7.88
N THR A 153 28.01 9.94 8.17
CA THR A 153 27.00 10.97 8.05
C THR A 153 26.38 11.05 6.66
N SER A 154 27.20 10.81 5.61
CA SER A 154 26.71 10.77 4.23
C SER A 154 25.65 9.68 4.02
N ALA A 155 25.90 8.46 4.49
CA ALA A 155 24.93 7.36 4.38
C ALA A 155 23.62 7.66 5.15
N THR A 156 23.73 8.28 6.32
CA THR A 156 22.57 8.74 7.09
C THR A 156 21.75 9.79 6.30
N ARG A 157 22.42 10.73 5.68
CA ARG A 157 21.76 11.75 4.82
C ARG A 157 21.12 11.11 3.60
N THR A 158 21.81 10.17 2.94
CA THR A 158 21.26 9.44 1.78
C THR A 158 19.98 8.68 2.17
N LEU A 159 19.98 7.97 3.31
CA LEU A 159 18.77 7.30 3.81
C LEU A 159 17.64 8.29 4.11
N ALA A 160 17.94 9.38 4.80
CA ALA A 160 16.94 10.41 5.13
C ALA A 160 16.34 11.05 3.86
N VAL A 161 17.19 11.36 2.87
CA VAL A 161 16.76 11.87 1.56
C VAL A 161 15.91 10.83 0.83
N GLY A 162 16.29 9.55 0.84
CA GLY A 162 15.53 8.48 0.22
C GLY A 162 14.12 8.36 0.81
N ILE A 163 14.00 8.34 2.15
CA ILE A 163 12.71 8.32 2.85
C ILE A 163 11.90 9.57 2.51
N ALA A 164 12.52 10.75 2.54
CA ALA A 164 11.84 12.01 2.23
C ALA A 164 11.32 12.04 0.78
N MET A 165 12.12 11.58 -0.19
CA MET A 165 11.70 11.49 -1.60
C MET A 165 10.53 10.54 -1.79
N SER A 166 10.59 9.34 -1.22
CA SER A 166 9.49 8.36 -1.32
C SER A 166 8.22 8.88 -0.64
N THR A 167 8.33 9.52 0.52
CA THR A 167 7.17 10.14 1.21
C THR A 167 6.59 11.31 0.39
N SER A 168 7.44 12.17 -0.17
CA SER A 168 7.01 13.28 -1.03
C SER A 168 6.34 12.76 -2.31
N TYR A 169 6.80 11.62 -2.83
CA TYR A 169 6.18 10.98 -3.97
C TYR A 169 4.75 10.48 -3.65
N LEU A 170 4.52 9.93 -2.45
CA LEU A 170 3.14 9.60 -2.02
C LEU A 170 2.24 10.84 -1.95
N VAL A 171 2.75 11.96 -1.44
CA VAL A 171 2.00 13.23 -1.44
C VAL A 171 1.67 13.68 -2.86
N TRP A 172 2.63 13.54 -3.78
CA TRP A 172 2.42 13.80 -5.20
C TRP A 172 1.30 12.92 -5.77
N THR A 173 1.34 11.59 -5.55
CA THR A 173 0.35 10.66 -6.09
C THR A 173 -1.06 10.94 -5.56
N TRP A 174 -1.21 11.35 -4.29
CA TRP A 174 -2.46 11.84 -3.74
C TRP A 174 -2.94 13.12 -4.43
N SER A 175 -2.05 14.09 -4.62
CA SER A 175 -2.38 15.33 -5.32
C SER A 175 -2.80 15.08 -6.76
N ALA A 176 -2.11 14.17 -7.45
CA ALA A 176 -2.43 13.74 -8.80
C ALA A 176 -3.83 13.10 -8.87
N LYS A 177 -4.12 12.16 -7.96
CA LYS A 177 -5.43 11.51 -7.85
C LYS A 177 -6.55 12.53 -7.67
N LEU A 178 -6.45 13.41 -6.69
CA LEU A 178 -7.46 14.45 -6.43
C LEU A 178 -7.67 15.37 -7.62
N TYR A 179 -6.59 15.78 -8.29
CA TYR A 179 -6.69 16.61 -9.48
C TYR A 179 -7.45 15.91 -10.62
N ILE A 180 -7.10 14.64 -10.87
CA ILE A 180 -7.69 13.84 -11.95
C ILE A 180 -9.17 13.55 -11.68
N GLU A 181 -9.51 13.17 -10.44
CA GLU A 181 -10.91 12.91 -10.06
C GLU A 181 -11.77 14.15 -10.20
N ASN A 182 -11.29 15.31 -9.74
CA ASN A 182 -12.00 16.59 -9.92
C ASN A 182 -12.17 16.97 -11.41
N LYS A 183 -11.13 16.77 -12.23
CA LYS A 183 -11.19 17.01 -13.67
C LYS A 183 -12.18 16.08 -14.36
N THR A 184 -12.19 14.80 -13.97
CA THR A 184 -13.10 13.80 -14.50
C THR A 184 -14.54 14.17 -14.20
N LEU A 185 -14.86 14.48 -12.96
CA LEU A 185 -16.21 14.91 -12.56
C LEU A 185 -16.67 16.17 -13.28
N ALA A 186 -15.77 17.15 -13.46
CA ALA A 186 -16.08 18.38 -14.19
C ALA A 186 -16.28 18.18 -15.70
N SER A 187 -15.80 17.07 -16.27
CA SER A 187 -15.94 16.72 -17.68
C SER A 187 -17.21 15.95 -18.02
N LEU A 188 -17.94 15.49 -16.99
CA LEU A 188 -19.16 14.73 -17.19
C LEU A 188 -20.33 15.65 -17.52
N ASP A 189 -21.08 15.30 -18.57
CA ASP A 189 -22.33 15.96 -18.86
C ASP A 189 -23.38 15.63 -17.79
N ASN A 190 -24.12 16.65 -17.33
CA ASN A 190 -25.10 16.56 -16.21
C ASN A 190 -26.29 15.59 -16.46
N GLY A 191 -26.22 14.71 -17.47
CA GLY A 191 -27.35 13.88 -17.91
C GLY A 191 -27.41 12.45 -17.32
N LYS A 192 -26.33 11.93 -16.75
CA LYS A 192 -26.32 10.57 -16.15
C LYS A 192 -25.57 10.56 -14.84
N GLU A 193 -26.25 10.15 -13.80
CA GLU A 193 -25.69 10.05 -12.43
C GLU A 193 -24.58 9.01 -12.37
N VAL A 194 -23.42 9.41 -11.81
CA VAL A 194 -22.31 8.53 -11.48
C VAL A 194 -22.50 8.05 -10.05
N ILE A 195 -22.63 6.75 -9.87
CA ILE A 195 -22.84 6.10 -8.56
C ILE A 195 -21.53 6.01 -7.79
N ALA A 196 -20.46 5.61 -8.49
CA ALA A 196 -19.12 5.47 -7.92
C ALA A 196 -18.05 5.75 -8.97
N MET A 197 -16.88 6.22 -8.51
CA MET A 197 -15.70 6.43 -9.34
C MET A 197 -14.52 5.71 -8.74
N PHE A 198 -13.80 4.97 -9.57
CA PHE A 198 -12.52 4.37 -9.26
C PHE A 198 -11.45 4.93 -10.17
N SER A 199 -10.33 5.36 -9.60
CA SER A 199 -9.17 5.85 -10.35
C SER A 199 -7.91 5.16 -9.84
N THR A 200 -7.03 4.76 -10.75
CA THR A 200 -5.76 4.11 -10.41
C THR A 200 -4.69 4.49 -11.43
N PRO A 201 -3.42 4.68 -11.00
CA PRO A 201 -2.34 4.88 -11.95
C PRO A 201 -2.09 3.60 -12.75
N THR A 202 -1.62 3.77 -13.98
CA THR A 202 -1.22 2.64 -14.82
C THR A 202 0.13 2.07 -14.41
N PRO A 203 0.53 0.88 -14.87
CA PRO A 203 1.76 0.23 -14.46
C PRO A 203 3.02 1.11 -14.54
N PHE A 204 3.81 1.08 -13.47
CA PHE A 204 5.14 1.69 -13.35
C PHE A 204 5.20 3.22 -13.44
N ASN A 205 4.08 3.93 -13.33
CA ASN A 205 4.06 5.39 -13.38
C ASN A 205 2.88 5.98 -12.60
N SER A 206 2.92 7.30 -12.37
CA SER A 206 1.84 8.09 -11.77
C SER A 206 1.35 9.23 -12.68
N LEU A 207 1.64 9.16 -13.99
CA LEU A 207 1.31 10.20 -14.97
C LEU A 207 0.09 9.84 -15.83
N LEU A 208 -0.12 8.55 -16.11
CA LEU A 208 -1.28 8.03 -16.82
C LEU A 208 -2.17 7.27 -15.85
N TRP A 209 -3.45 7.59 -15.87
CA TRP A 209 -4.44 7.02 -14.93
C TRP A 209 -5.59 6.38 -15.68
N ARG A 210 -6.01 5.21 -15.20
CA ARG A 210 -7.22 4.54 -15.60
C ARG A 210 -8.37 5.03 -14.74
N LEU A 211 -9.50 5.34 -15.36
CA LEU A 211 -10.71 5.85 -14.72
C LEU A 211 -11.84 4.86 -15.02
N VAL A 212 -12.59 4.49 -14.00
CA VAL A 212 -13.80 3.69 -14.12
C VAL A 212 -14.92 4.43 -13.40
N LEU A 213 -16.02 4.70 -14.13
CA LEU A 213 -17.19 5.39 -13.60
C LEU A 213 -18.36 4.43 -13.63
N LEU A 214 -18.86 4.05 -12.46
CA LEU A 214 -20.02 3.18 -12.33
C LEU A 214 -21.29 4.03 -12.45
N ARG A 215 -22.20 3.60 -13.32
CA ARG A 215 -23.55 4.16 -13.48
C ARG A 215 -24.60 3.07 -13.28
N GLN A 216 -25.87 3.44 -13.39
CA GLN A 216 -26.96 2.52 -13.09
C GLN A 216 -26.97 1.27 -14.00
N ASP A 217 -26.73 1.39 -15.30
CA ASP A 217 -26.89 0.31 -16.28
C ASP A 217 -25.61 -0.05 -17.04
N ASP A 218 -24.56 0.77 -16.88
CA ASP A 218 -23.28 0.61 -17.54
C ASP A 218 -22.14 1.14 -16.65
N TYR A 219 -20.91 0.83 -17.03
CA TYR A 219 -19.74 1.55 -16.52
C TYR A 219 -18.95 2.15 -17.69
N LEU A 220 -18.32 3.26 -17.41
CA LEU A 220 -17.44 3.94 -18.36
C LEU A 220 -16.00 3.68 -17.99
N GLU A 221 -15.17 3.37 -18.96
CA GLU A 221 -13.73 3.27 -18.81
C GLU A 221 -13.04 4.31 -19.68
N GLY A 222 -12.08 5.02 -19.12
CA GLY A 222 -11.27 6.00 -19.82
C GLY A 222 -9.88 6.16 -19.21
N TYR A 223 -9.05 6.95 -19.90
CA TYR A 223 -7.69 7.23 -19.44
C TYR A 223 -7.44 8.73 -19.39
N PHE A 224 -6.72 9.18 -18.38
CA PHE A 224 -6.30 10.57 -18.22
C PHE A 224 -4.78 10.65 -18.10
N SER A 225 -4.16 11.53 -18.91
CA SER A 225 -2.73 11.80 -18.85
C SER A 225 -2.45 13.17 -18.23
N LEU A 226 -1.64 13.20 -17.17
CA LEU A 226 -1.15 14.45 -16.57
C LEU A 226 -0.21 15.23 -17.50
N LEU A 227 0.38 14.57 -18.51
CA LEU A 227 1.21 15.22 -19.54
C LEU A 227 0.37 16.00 -20.55
N HIS A 228 -0.93 15.66 -20.70
CA HIS A 228 -1.85 16.30 -21.64
C HIS A 228 -3.15 16.71 -20.92
N PRO A 229 -3.10 17.61 -19.93
CA PRO A 229 -4.23 17.91 -19.05
C PRO A 229 -5.39 18.63 -19.75
N GLY A 230 -5.18 19.16 -20.96
CA GLY A 230 -6.20 19.79 -21.80
C GLY A 230 -6.92 18.82 -22.74
N GLN A 231 -6.45 17.57 -22.85
CA GLN A 231 -7.10 16.58 -23.71
C GLN A 231 -8.43 16.14 -23.11
N ARG A 232 -9.46 16.02 -23.97
CA ARG A 232 -10.76 15.47 -23.55
C ARG A 232 -10.60 14.00 -23.20
N ILE A 233 -11.24 13.58 -22.11
CA ILE A 233 -11.26 12.17 -21.71
C ILE A 233 -12.26 11.45 -22.61
N GLU A 234 -11.79 10.46 -23.32
CA GLU A 234 -12.63 9.57 -24.12
C GLU A 234 -13.02 8.37 -23.27
N PHE A 235 -14.33 8.15 -23.13
CA PHE A 235 -14.87 7.05 -22.36
C PHE A 235 -15.48 5.99 -23.28
N THR A 236 -15.14 4.73 -23.04
CA THR A 236 -15.82 3.57 -23.62
C THR A 236 -16.85 3.07 -22.62
N SER A 237 -18.09 2.86 -23.08
CA SER A 237 -19.20 2.35 -22.27
C SER A 237 -19.28 0.83 -22.35
N TYR A 238 -19.46 0.18 -21.21
CA TYR A 238 -19.68 -1.25 -21.10
C TYR A 238 -20.96 -1.50 -20.31
N SER A 239 -21.89 -2.28 -20.88
CA SER A 239 -23.15 -2.63 -20.20
C SER A 239 -22.93 -3.57 -19.01
N ILE A 240 -23.66 -3.34 -17.93
CA ILE A 240 -23.70 -4.22 -16.76
C ILE A 240 -24.86 -5.22 -16.94
N ASN A 241 -24.55 -6.52 -16.84
CA ASN A 241 -25.58 -7.56 -16.89
C ASN A 241 -26.16 -7.82 -15.49
N LYS A 242 -27.08 -6.96 -15.06
CA LYS A 242 -27.73 -7.08 -13.74
C LYS A 242 -28.48 -8.41 -13.56
N HIS A 243 -29.01 -8.98 -14.64
CA HIS A 243 -29.71 -10.27 -14.58
C HIS A 243 -28.76 -11.42 -14.18
N LEU A 244 -27.52 -11.42 -14.66
CA LEU A 244 -26.55 -12.42 -14.23
C LEU A 244 -26.13 -12.20 -12.77
N TYR A 245 -25.97 -10.96 -12.34
CA TYR A 245 -25.66 -10.64 -10.96
C TYR A 245 -26.77 -11.08 -10.02
N SER A 246 -28.04 -10.79 -10.33
CA SER A 246 -29.19 -11.18 -9.48
C SER A 246 -29.34 -12.71 -9.29
N GLN A 247 -28.85 -13.50 -10.24
CA GLN A 247 -28.83 -14.97 -10.07
C GLN A 247 -27.74 -15.46 -9.10
N ALA A 248 -26.72 -14.64 -8.85
CA ALA A 248 -25.58 -14.98 -8.01
C ALA A 248 -25.58 -14.25 -6.66
N GLU A 249 -26.44 -13.26 -6.46
CA GLU A 249 -26.41 -12.37 -5.30
C GLU A 249 -26.56 -13.10 -3.95
N ASP A 250 -27.20 -14.28 -3.92
CA ASP A 250 -27.30 -15.10 -2.71
C ASP A 250 -26.12 -16.00 -2.44
N ILE A 251 -25.22 -16.16 -3.42
CA ILE A 251 -24.01 -16.95 -3.27
C ILE A 251 -23.00 -16.21 -2.41
N TRP A 252 -22.44 -16.91 -1.40
CA TRP A 252 -21.46 -16.32 -0.49
C TRP A 252 -20.30 -15.62 -1.22
N SER A 253 -19.75 -16.25 -2.27
CA SER A 253 -18.62 -15.69 -3.03
C SER A 253 -18.98 -14.37 -3.72
N ALA A 254 -20.21 -14.21 -4.22
CA ALA A 254 -20.67 -12.97 -4.84
C ALA A 254 -20.80 -11.87 -3.78
N LYS A 255 -21.47 -12.15 -2.66
CA LYS A 255 -21.58 -11.21 -1.51
C LYS A 255 -20.21 -10.79 -0.99
N ARG A 256 -19.27 -11.74 -0.94
CA ARG A 256 -17.92 -11.48 -0.43
C ARG A 256 -17.12 -10.59 -1.37
N LEU A 257 -17.24 -10.78 -2.69
CA LEU A 257 -16.59 -9.94 -3.69
C LEU A 257 -17.20 -8.54 -3.73
N ASP A 258 -18.52 -8.43 -3.62
CA ASP A 258 -19.23 -7.16 -3.57
C ASP A 258 -18.84 -6.31 -2.34
N TRP A 259 -18.64 -6.98 -1.19
CA TRP A 259 -18.12 -6.31 0.00
C TRP A 259 -16.65 -5.89 -0.15
N PHE A 260 -15.85 -6.65 -0.92
CA PHE A 260 -14.41 -6.45 -1.03
C PHE A 260 -14.06 -5.37 -2.06
N ALA A 261 -14.85 -5.23 -3.13
CA ALA A 261 -14.59 -4.33 -4.28
C ALA A 261 -15.11 -2.86 -4.03
#